data_05b1579af63ad687b30227148b2515b5
#
_entry.id   05b1579af63ad687b30227148b2515b5
#
_cell.length_a   1.000
_cell.length_b   1.000
_cell.length_c   1.000
_cell.angle_alpha   90.00
_cell.angle_beta   90.00
_cell.angle_gamma   90.00
#
_symmetry.space_group_name_H-M   'P 1'
#
loop_
_entity.id
_entity.type
_entity.pdbx_description
1 polymer ?
#
loop_
_entity_poly.entity_id
_entity_poly.type
_entity_poly.pdbx_seq_one_letter_code
_entity_poly.pdbx_strand_id
1 'polypeptide(L)'
;MKKFLLVVTVSLFNFSFSQNNKGKLFIIGGGSRPDFLVDRMVKEAGLNPGDAVAIFPQASSEQDSSFYYAKQQFEKRNLKAVNYAFKKGEKLPSSKLDSLKKAKLIYVGGGDQVIFMDIINTYPEVKNILKESYEKGNMIAGTSAGAAIMSEVMITGNQLKYKDYENTFDNIESQNVETSSGMGFIKSAVIDQHF
;
A
#
# COMPACT_ATOMS: atom_id res chain seq x y z
N MET A 1 -56.60 -47.55 -13.02
CA MET A 1 -55.12 -47.41 -12.98
C MET A 1 -54.78 -45.97 -12.84
N LYS A 2 -54.40 -45.49 -11.63
CA LYS A 2 -53.98 -44.10 -11.34
C LYS A 2 -52.46 -44.00 -11.57
N LYS A 3 -52.06 -43.17 -12.55
CA LYS A 3 -50.65 -42.90 -12.81
C LYS A 3 -50.19 -41.83 -11.79
N PHE A 4 -49.23 -42.19 -10.91
CA PHE A 4 -48.53 -41.31 -10.00
C PHE A 4 -47.43 -40.60 -10.78
N LEU A 5 -47.50 -39.28 -10.91
CA LEU A 5 -46.46 -38.46 -11.50
C LEU A 5 -45.49 -38.01 -10.37
N LEU A 6 -44.29 -38.56 -10.38
CA LEU A 6 -43.22 -38.23 -9.44
C LEU A 6 -42.52 -36.94 -9.94
N VAL A 7 -42.76 -35.81 -9.31
CA VAL A 7 -42.03 -34.55 -9.58
C VAL A 7 -40.78 -34.53 -8.73
N VAL A 8 -39.61 -34.73 -9.35
CA VAL A 8 -38.30 -34.59 -8.72
C VAL A 8 -37.89 -33.13 -8.82
N THR A 9 -37.97 -32.40 -7.71
CA THR A 9 -37.47 -31.02 -7.60
C THR A 9 -35.96 -31.07 -7.37
N VAL A 10 -35.16 -30.77 -8.40
CA VAL A 10 -33.70 -30.62 -8.27
C VAL A 10 -33.42 -29.22 -7.73
N SER A 11 -33.15 -29.12 -6.44
CA SER A 11 -32.64 -27.89 -5.81
C SER A 11 -31.20 -27.64 -6.23
N LEU A 12 -30.99 -26.76 -7.19
CA LEU A 12 -29.67 -26.24 -7.55
C LEU A 12 -29.16 -25.35 -6.40
N PHE A 13 -28.37 -25.93 -5.51
CA PHE A 13 -27.56 -25.15 -4.57
C PHE A 13 -26.49 -24.40 -5.37
N ASN A 14 -26.72 -23.12 -5.65
CA ASN A 14 -25.69 -22.23 -6.13
C ASN A 14 -24.70 -22.01 -4.97
N PHE A 15 -23.62 -22.79 -4.94
CA PHE A 15 -22.44 -22.46 -4.13
C PHE A 15 -21.79 -21.24 -4.77
N SER A 16 -22.19 -20.05 -4.33
CA SER A 16 -21.40 -18.83 -4.57
C SER A 16 -20.10 -18.97 -3.80
N PHE A 17 -19.06 -19.44 -4.45
CA PHE A 17 -17.70 -19.27 -3.93
C PHE A 17 -17.44 -17.75 -3.94
N SER A 18 -17.55 -17.11 -2.77
CA SER A 18 -16.99 -15.80 -2.56
C SER A 18 -15.49 -15.95 -2.73
N GLN A 19 -14.98 -15.64 -3.92
CA GLN A 19 -13.56 -15.39 -4.08
C GLN A 19 -13.23 -14.24 -3.13
N ASN A 20 -12.48 -14.53 -2.09
CA ASN A 20 -11.83 -13.52 -1.26
C ASN A 20 -10.81 -12.80 -2.17
N ASN A 21 -11.30 -11.86 -2.96
CA ASN A 21 -10.47 -11.00 -3.79
C ASN A 21 -9.74 -10.04 -2.85
N LYS A 22 -8.60 -10.47 -2.35
CA LYS A 22 -7.65 -9.55 -1.71
C LYS A 22 -7.36 -8.42 -2.68
N GLY A 23 -7.07 -7.26 -2.14
CA GLY A 23 -6.68 -6.08 -2.92
C GLY A 23 -5.45 -6.31 -3.78
N LYS A 24 -5.15 -5.33 -4.56
CA LYS A 24 -3.96 -5.32 -5.41
C LYS A 24 -2.83 -4.56 -4.73
N LEU A 25 -1.61 -5.02 -4.91
CA LEU A 25 -0.41 -4.27 -4.58
C LEU A 25 0.22 -3.75 -5.86
N PHE A 26 0.50 -2.45 -5.91
CA PHE A 26 1.21 -1.82 -7.02
C PHE A 26 2.57 -1.35 -6.53
N ILE A 27 3.59 -2.13 -6.86
CA ILE A 27 4.94 -2.03 -6.28
C ILE A 27 5.83 -1.33 -7.28
N ILE A 28 6.40 -0.17 -6.87
CA ILE A 28 7.34 0.61 -7.65
C ILE A 28 8.65 0.67 -6.88
N GLY A 29 9.72 0.07 -7.43
CA GLY A 29 11.02 -0.02 -6.75
C GLY A 29 11.69 1.33 -6.47
N GLY A 30 11.26 2.39 -7.13
CA GLY A 30 11.80 3.75 -6.97
C GLY A 30 11.94 4.47 -8.30
N GLY A 31 12.60 5.62 -8.29
CA GLY A 31 12.88 6.40 -9.48
C GLY A 31 11.67 7.17 -10.04
N SER A 32 11.76 7.52 -11.32
CA SER A 32 10.72 8.27 -12.00
C SER A 32 9.46 7.43 -12.26
N ARG A 33 8.33 8.09 -12.24
CA ARG A 33 7.02 7.48 -12.53
C ARG A 33 6.45 8.09 -13.82
N PRO A 34 6.77 7.51 -14.99
CA PRO A 34 6.25 8.00 -16.26
C PRO A 34 4.73 7.86 -16.32
N ASP A 35 4.09 8.66 -17.16
CA ASP A 35 2.63 8.73 -17.26
C ASP A 35 1.98 7.36 -17.48
N PHE A 36 2.53 6.51 -18.34
CA PHE A 36 1.98 5.17 -18.61
C PHE A 36 1.92 4.28 -17.37
N LEU A 37 2.89 4.41 -16.44
CA LEU A 37 2.92 3.65 -15.19
C LEU A 37 1.80 4.10 -14.25
N VAL A 38 1.60 5.40 -14.12
CA VAL A 38 0.53 5.98 -13.30
C VAL A 38 -0.83 5.68 -13.91
N ASP A 39 -0.98 5.75 -15.25
CA ASP A 39 -2.18 5.36 -15.96
C ASP A 39 -2.55 3.89 -15.70
N ARG A 40 -1.55 3.01 -15.71
CA ARG A 40 -1.75 1.59 -15.39
C ARG A 40 -2.21 1.42 -13.93
N MET A 41 -1.59 2.09 -12.97
CA MET A 41 -1.97 2.04 -11.57
C MET A 41 -3.41 2.50 -11.36
N VAL A 42 -3.81 3.64 -11.95
CA VAL A 42 -5.17 4.19 -11.87
C VAL A 42 -6.19 3.22 -12.47
N LYS A 43 -5.89 2.66 -13.65
CA LYS A 43 -6.73 1.65 -14.30
C LYS A 43 -6.90 0.39 -13.45
N GLU A 44 -5.81 -0.14 -12.92
CA GLU A 44 -5.85 -1.36 -12.08
C GLU A 44 -6.57 -1.14 -10.74
N ALA A 45 -6.53 0.08 -10.21
CA ALA A 45 -7.29 0.47 -9.03
C ALA A 45 -8.80 0.69 -9.33
N GLY A 46 -9.20 0.69 -10.61
CA GLY A 46 -10.59 0.91 -11.02
C GLY A 46 -11.10 2.31 -10.68
N LEU A 47 -10.22 3.33 -10.76
CA LEU A 47 -10.57 4.72 -10.47
C LEU A 47 -11.17 5.41 -11.70
N ASN A 48 -12.18 6.23 -11.45
CA ASN A 48 -12.82 7.12 -12.41
C ASN A 48 -12.49 8.58 -12.11
N PRO A 49 -12.60 9.49 -13.10
CA PRO A 49 -12.49 10.92 -12.85
C PRO A 49 -13.36 11.38 -11.67
N GLY A 50 -12.76 12.12 -10.74
CA GLY A 50 -13.41 12.58 -9.51
C GLY A 50 -13.22 11.65 -8.30
N ASP A 51 -12.75 10.42 -8.48
CA ASP A 51 -12.41 9.52 -7.36
C ASP A 51 -11.21 10.06 -6.57
N ALA A 52 -11.16 9.72 -5.28
CA ALA A 52 -10.10 10.16 -4.38
C ALA A 52 -8.97 9.13 -4.28
N VAL A 53 -7.75 9.65 -4.20
CA VAL A 53 -6.53 8.89 -3.88
C VAL A 53 -6.01 9.36 -2.53
N ALA A 54 -5.87 8.46 -1.58
CA ALA A 54 -5.24 8.75 -0.29
C ALA A 54 -3.72 8.68 -0.42
N ILE A 55 -3.01 9.78 -0.16
CA ILE A 55 -1.55 9.87 -0.30
C ILE A 55 -0.92 9.98 1.08
N PHE A 56 -0.02 9.04 1.38
CA PHE A 56 0.76 8.95 2.60
C PHE A 56 2.22 9.37 2.34
N PRO A 57 2.63 10.59 2.68
CA PRO A 57 3.99 11.09 2.44
C PRO A 57 4.96 10.88 3.63
N GLN A 58 4.55 10.17 4.69
CA GLN A 58 5.26 10.11 5.97
C GLN A 58 6.69 9.55 5.90
N ALA A 59 7.00 8.75 4.87
CA ALA A 59 8.36 8.25 4.66
C ALA A 59 9.35 9.37 4.30
N SER A 60 8.87 10.49 3.77
CA SER A 60 9.71 11.62 3.37
C SER A 60 9.98 12.56 4.53
N SER A 61 11.23 13.03 4.65
CA SER A 61 11.58 14.18 5.50
C SER A 61 10.87 15.47 5.06
N GLU A 62 10.59 15.58 3.75
CA GLU A 62 9.91 16.67 3.09
C GLU A 62 8.50 16.27 2.67
N GLN A 63 7.61 16.05 3.65
CA GLN A 63 6.27 15.50 3.40
C GLN A 63 5.44 16.36 2.44
N ASP A 64 5.52 17.69 2.54
CA ASP A 64 4.76 18.60 1.67
C ASP A 64 5.22 18.48 0.21
N SER A 65 6.52 18.42 -0.04
CA SER A 65 7.09 18.21 -1.37
C SER A 65 6.70 16.83 -1.92
N SER A 66 6.79 15.78 -1.10
CA SER A 66 6.41 14.43 -1.48
C SER A 66 4.94 14.34 -1.87
N PHE A 67 4.06 14.96 -1.08
CA PHE A 67 2.64 15.06 -1.42
C PHE A 67 2.41 15.86 -2.70
N TYR A 68 3.05 17.02 -2.85
CA TYR A 68 2.90 17.88 -4.02
C TYR A 68 3.18 17.15 -5.32
N TYR A 69 4.32 16.45 -5.43
CA TYR A 69 4.68 15.71 -6.64
C TYR A 69 3.76 14.50 -6.90
N ALA A 70 3.33 13.80 -5.88
CA ALA A 70 2.37 12.73 -6.04
C ALA A 70 0.99 13.26 -6.46
N LYS A 71 0.52 14.34 -5.84
CA LYS A 71 -0.72 15.04 -6.17
C LYS A 71 -0.79 15.40 -7.65
N GLN A 72 0.24 16.03 -8.22
CA GLN A 72 0.27 16.42 -9.62
C GLN A 72 0.03 15.24 -10.56
N GLN A 73 0.59 14.07 -10.26
CA GLN A 73 0.42 12.87 -11.09
C GLN A 73 -1.04 12.38 -11.12
N PHE A 74 -1.73 12.46 -9.99
CA PHE A 74 -3.13 12.03 -9.91
C PHE A 74 -4.11 13.09 -10.42
N GLU A 75 -3.88 14.38 -10.13
CA GLU A 75 -4.72 15.47 -10.61
C GLU A 75 -4.69 15.63 -12.13
N LYS A 76 -3.55 15.32 -12.78
CA LYS A 76 -3.43 15.24 -14.25
C LYS A 76 -4.43 14.24 -14.87
N ARG A 77 -4.96 13.32 -14.07
CA ARG A 77 -5.95 12.30 -14.43
C ARG A 77 -7.35 12.59 -13.89
N ASN A 78 -7.59 13.85 -13.52
CA ASN A 78 -8.85 14.30 -12.91
C ASN A 78 -9.22 13.54 -11.63
N LEU A 79 -8.24 13.05 -10.86
CA LEU A 79 -8.44 12.41 -9.56
C LEU A 79 -8.23 13.43 -8.44
N LYS A 80 -8.90 13.22 -7.30
CA LYS A 80 -8.76 14.06 -6.11
C LYS A 80 -7.64 13.52 -5.23
N ALA A 81 -6.52 14.21 -5.16
CA ALA A 81 -5.44 13.86 -4.23
C ALA A 81 -5.77 14.34 -2.81
N VAL A 82 -5.81 13.41 -1.86
CA VAL A 82 -6.07 13.72 -0.45
C VAL A 82 -4.80 13.48 0.36
N ASN A 83 -4.35 14.54 1.06
CA ASN A 83 -3.15 14.48 1.89
C ASN A 83 -3.44 13.79 3.23
N TYR A 84 -2.77 12.68 3.47
CA TYR A 84 -2.78 11.96 4.74
C TYR A 84 -1.46 12.17 5.52
N ALA A 85 -0.78 13.29 5.32
CA ALA A 85 0.33 13.67 6.18
C ALA A 85 -0.16 13.85 7.64
N PHE A 86 0.61 13.32 8.57
CA PHE A 86 0.49 13.53 10.01
C PHE A 86 1.82 13.13 10.69
N LYS A 87 2.06 13.71 11.85
CA LYS A 87 3.25 13.45 12.66
C LYS A 87 2.91 12.55 13.86
N LYS A 88 3.91 11.93 14.44
CA LYS A 88 3.77 11.12 15.65
C LYS A 88 3.15 11.96 16.78
N GLY A 89 2.09 11.44 17.41
CA GLY A 89 1.35 12.12 18.48
C GLY A 89 0.26 13.10 18.02
N GLU A 90 0.09 13.33 16.71
CA GLU A 90 -0.98 14.17 16.17
C GLU A 90 -2.34 13.48 16.25
N LYS A 91 -3.36 14.17 16.73
CA LYS A 91 -4.73 13.63 16.76
C LYS A 91 -5.38 13.71 15.38
N LEU A 92 -5.74 12.56 14.82
CA LEU A 92 -6.44 12.48 13.55
C LEU A 92 -7.96 12.67 13.76
N PRO A 93 -8.61 13.57 12.99
CA PRO A 93 -10.06 13.69 13.03
C PRO A 93 -10.75 12.43 12.53
N SER A 94 -11.88 12.04 13.13
CA SER A 94 -12.67 10.89 12.69
C SER A 94 -13.10 10.98 11.23
N SER A 95 -13.43 12.19 10.75
CA SER A 95 -13.77 12.43 9.34
C SER A 95 -12.65 12.07 8.37
N LYS A 96 -11.37 12.28 8.79
CA LYS A 96 -10.19 11.89 8.01
C LYS A 96 -10.05 10.36 7.95
N LEU A 97 -10.28 9.66 9.06
CA LEU A 97 -10.30 8.21 9.14
C LEU A 97 -11.44 7.58 8.31
N ASP A 98 -12.63 8.17 8.38
CA ASP A 98 -13.78 7.71 7.60
C ASP A 98 -13.60 7.93 6.10
N SER A 99 -12.92 8.99 5.71
CA SER A 99 -12.52 9.24 4.32
C SER A 99 -11.49 8.20 3.85
N LEU A 100 -10.52 7.85 4.71
CA LEU A 100 -9.51 6.83 4.40
C LEU A 100 -10.15 5.45 4.17
N LYS A 101 -11.12 5.06 4.98
CA LYS A 101 -11.86 3.79 4.82
C LYS A 101 -12.55 3.64 3.46
N LYS A 102 -12.85 4.76 2.79
CA LYS A 102 -13.54 4.82 1.48
C LYS A 102 -12.58 4.88 0.29
N ALA A 103 -11.27 5.03 0.53
CA ALA A 103 -10.29 5.16 -0.54
C ALA A 103 -10.10 3.84 -1.29
N LYS A 104 -10.27 3.85 -2.61
CA LYS A 104 -10.01 2.69 -3.49
C LYS A 104 -8.52 2.51 -3.80
N LEU A 105 -7.76 3.59 -3.71
CA LEU A 105 -6.31 3.62 -3.88
C LEU A 105 -5.67 4.38 -2.72
N ILE A 106 -4.76 3.69 -2.04
CA ILE A 106 -3.89 4.27 -1.03
C ILE A 106 -2.47 4.24 -1.59
N TYR A 107 -1.87 5.41 -1.73
CA TYR A 107 -0.53 5.58 -2.28
C TYR A 107 0.45 5.98 -1.19
N VAL A 108 1.52 5.20 -1.01
CA VAL A 108 2.59 5.48 -0.05
C VAL A 108 3.83 5.97 -0.79
N GLY A 109 4.27 7.16 -0.43
CA GLY A 109 5.45 7.82 -1.02
C GLY A 109 6.76 7.14 -0.64
N GLY A 110 7.83 7.61 -1.30
CA GLY A 110 9.21 7.21 -1.00
C GLY A 110 9.81 8.03 0.15
N GLY A 111 10.99 7.63 0.57
CA GLY A 111 11.78 8.20 1.65
C GLY A 111 12.40 7.10 2.51
N ASP A 112 12.22 7.18 3.82
CA ASP A 112 12.71 6.21 4.79
C ASP A 112 11.55 5.33 5.29
N GLN A 113 11.63 4.05 5.03
CA GLN A 113 10.63 3.05 5.43
C GLN A 113 10.57 2.85 6.94
N VAL A 114 11.66 3.07 7.65
CA VAL A 114 11.70 2.96 9.12
C VAL A 114 10.91 4.10 9.74
N ILE A 115 11.10 5.33 9.25
CA ILE A 115 10.33 6.51 9.68
C ILE A 115 8.84 6.29 9.44
N PHE A 116 8.46 5.78 8.25
CA PHE A 116 7.06 5.47 7.96
C PHE A 116 6.47 4.49 8.97
N MET A 117 7.15 3.35 9.18
CA MET A 117 6.66 2.30 10.09
C MET A 117 6.64 2.77 11.54
N ASP A 118 7.60 3.58 11.96
CA ASP A 118 7.65 4.21 13.29
C ASP A 118 6.41 5.08 13.56
N ILE A 119 6.03 5.88 12.57
CA ILE A 119 4.82 6.71 12.67
C ILE A 119 3.58 5.81 12.68
N ILE A 120 3.41 4.94 11.69
CA ILE A 120 2.21 4.11 11.52
C ILE A 120 1.98 3.16 12.71
N ASN A 121 3.02 2.64 13.31
CA ASN A 121 2.91 1.77 14.49
C ASN A 121 2.35 2.49 15.72
N THR A 122 2.45 3.83 15.79
CA THR A 122 1.82 4.63 16.84
C THR A 122 0.33 4.93 16.57
N TYR A 123 -0.17 4.57 15.38
CA TYR A 123 -1.57 4.75 14.96
C TYR A 123 -2.20 3.40 14.57
N PRO A 124 -2.50 2.52 15.52
CA PRO A 124 -3.04 1.18 15.22
C PRO A 124 -4.35 1.25 14.42
N GLU A 125 -5.16 2.28 14.61
CA GLU A 125 -6.39 2.49 13.85
C GLU A 125 -6.09 2.74 12.36
N VAL A 126 -5.14 3.61 12.03
CA VAL A 126 -4.72 3.85 10.64
C VAL A 126 -4.13 2.58 10.04
N LYS A 127 -3.22 1.92 10.78
CA LYS A 127 -2.61 0.66 10.35
C LYS A 127 -3.66 -0.42 10.04
N ASN A 128 -4.70 -0.53 10.86
CA ASN A 128 -5.81 -1.46 10.63
C ASN A 128 -6.64 -1.06 9.41
N ILE A 129 -6.95 0.23 9.22
CA ILE A 129 -7.67 0.71 8.03
C ILE A 129 -6.90 0.36 6.74
N LEU A 130 -5.58 0.52 6.71
CA LEU A 130 -4.75 0.14 5.57
C LEU A 130 -4.86 -1.37 5.26
N LYS A 131 -4.78 -2.22 6.30
CA LYS A 131 -4.94 -3.68 6.15
C LYS A 131 -6.33 -4.07 5.69
N GLU A 132 -7.36 -3.54 6.34
CA GLU A 132 -8.75 -3.79 5.96
C GLU A 132 -9.07 -3.31 4.54
N SER A 133 -8.51 -2.17 4.13
CA SER A 133 -8.68 -1.65 2.77
C SER A 133 -8.16 -2.65 1.74
N TYR A 134 -6.97 -3.21 1.98
CA TYR A 134 -6.41 -4.27 1.15
C TYR A 134 -7.27 -5.54 1.15
N GLU A 135 -7.74 -5.99 2.31
CA GLU A 135 -8.59 -7.19 2.44
C GLU A 135 -9.96 -7.01 1.76
N LYS A 136 -10.47 -5.79 1.68
CA LYS A 136 -11.72 -5.44 0.97
C LYS A 136 -11.58 -5.29 -0.55
N GLY A 137 -10.40 -5.55 -1.10
CA GLY A 137 -10.18 -5.54 -2.55
C GLY A 137 -9.61 -4.23 -3.11
N ASN A 138 -9.32 -3.23 -2.26
CA ASN A 138 -8.74 -1.97 -2.70
C ASN A 138 -7.23 -2.10 -3.00
N MET A 139 -6.67 -1.12 -3.68
CA MET A 139 -5.26 -1.12 -4.04
C MET A 139 -4.43 -0.35 -3.02
N ILE A 140 -3.30 -0.96 -2.62
CA ILE A 140 -2.20 -0.29 -1.96
C ILE A 140 -1.07 -0.14 -2.98
N ALA A 141 -0.67 1.09 -3.26
CA ALA A 141 0.46 1.39 -4.13
C ALA A 141 1.58 2.03 -3.32
N GLY A 142 2.82 1.73 -3.67
CA GLY A 142 3.96 2.30 -2.97
C GLY A 142 5.18 2.38 -3.87
N THR A 143 5.99 3.41 -3.64
CA THR A 143 7.25 3.62 -4.35
C THR A 143 8.41 3.68 -3.36
N SER A 144 9.55 3.06 -3.71
CA SER A 144 10.74 3.05 -2.88
C SER A 144 10.42 2.58 -1.45
N ALA A 145 10.57 3.39 -0.42
CA ALA A 145 10.17 3.08 0.96
C ALA A 145 8.72 2.54 1.04
N GLY A 146 7.78 3.13 0.27
CA GLY A 146 6.40 2.67 0.19
C GLY A 146 6.24 1.27 -0.42
N ALA A 147 7.20 0.82 -1.23
CA ALA A 147 7.25 -0.56 -1.73
C ALA A 147 7.84 -1.51 -0.66
N ALA A 148 8.93 -1.11 -0.01
CA ALA A 148 9.60 -1.92 1.01
C ALA A 148 8.68 -2.29 2.17
N ILE A 149 7.87 -1.35 2.66
CA ILE A 149 6.93 -1.59 3.78
C ILE A 149 5.86 -2.64 3.49
N MET A 150 5.63 -3.03 2.22
CA MET A 150 4.60 -4.01 1.88
C MET A 150 4.94 -5.41 2.35
N SER A 151 6.21 -5.72 2.51
CA SER A 151 6.69 -7.00 3.04
C SER A 151 6.40 -7.15 4.53
N GLU A 152 6.30 -8.38 5.02
CA GLU A 152 6.25 -8.66 6.47
C GLU A 152 7.63 -8.44 7.10
N VAL A 153 8.67 -8.94 6.46
CA VAL A 153 10.06 -8.61 6.78
C VAL A 153 10.53 -7.55 5.79
N MET A 154 10.96 -6.42 6.28
CA MET A 154 11.34 -5.24 5.51
C MET A 154 12.82 -4.95 5.69
N ILE A 155 13.56 -4.74 4.60
CA ILE A 155 14.94 -4.23 4.64
C ILE A 155 14.88 -2.76 5.05
N THR A 156 15.65 -2.36 6.07
CA THR A 156 15.64 -0.98 6.58
C THR A 156 16.49 -0.02 5.76
N GLY A 157 17.50 -0.54 5.06
CA GLY A 157 18.53 0.25 4.40
C GLY A 157 19.76 0.48 5.29
N ASN A 158 19.66 0.17 6.58
CA ASN A 158 20.82 0.25 7.50
C ASN A 158 21.68 -1.00 7.42
N GLN A 159 22.91 -0.86 7.91
CA GLN A 159 23.87 -1.94 8.04
C GLN A 159 24.06 -2.30 9.53
N LEU A 160 24.16 -3.60 9.82
CA LEU A 160 24.35 -4.08 11.19
C LEU A 160 25.80 -3.94 11.69
N LYS A 161 26.76 -4.10 10.78
CA LYS A 161 28.19 -4.11 11.12
C LYS A 161 28.84 -2.73 10.97
N TYR A 162 28.33 -1.90 10.07
CA TYR A 162 28.89 -0.60 9.76
C TYR A 162 27.85 0.49 10.11
N LYS A 163 28.21 1.37 11.04
CA LYS A 163 27.29 2.43 11.51
C LYS A 163 27.16 3.57 10.51
N ASP A 164 28.24 3.87 9.81
CA ASP A 164 28.26 4.90 8.79
C ASP A 164 28.04 4.24 7.43
N TYR A 165 27.04 4.76 6.68
CA TYR A 165 26.75 4.26 5.35
C TYR A 165 27.86 4.70 4.40
N GLU A 166 28.60 3.73 3.88
CA GLU A 166 29.54 3.92 2.78
C GLU A 166 28.99 3.19 1.54
N ASN A 167 28.92 3.89 0.43
CA ASN A 167 28.49 3.31 -0.84
C ASN A 167 29.65 2.50 -1.46
N THR A 168 29.94 1.36 -0.86
CA THR A 168 30.98 0.43 -1.31
C THR A 168 30.44 -0.99 -1.38
N PHE A 169 30.94 -1.75 -2.37
CA PHE A 169 30.63 -3.17 -2.48
C PHE A 169 31.30 -4.01 -1.37
N ASP A 170 32.31 -3.49 -0.69
CA ASP A 170 33.02 -4.18 0.37
C ASP A 170 32.14 -4.48 1.59
N ASN A 171 31.06 -3.71 1.76
CA ASN A 171 30.09 -3.89 2.83
C ASN A 171 28.99 -4.93 2.51
N ILE A 172 28.98 -5.48 1.28
CA ILE A 172 28.06 -6.55 0.88
C ILE A 172 28.57 -7.86 1.44
N GLU A 173 28.18 -8.15 2.66
CA GLU A 173 28.58 -9.37 3.34
C GLU A 173 27.43 -10.01 4.13
N SER A 174 27.62 -11.28 4.49
CA SER A 174 26.64 -12.01 5.28
C SER A 174 26.40 -11.36 6.64
N GLN A 175 25.12 -11.33 7.06
CA GLN A 175 24.70 -10.78 8.35
C GLN A 175 24.95 -9.27 8.52
N ASN A 176 24.97 -8.51 7.42
CA ASN A 176 25.12 -7.05 7.47
C ASN A 176 23.85 -6.30 7.10
N VAL A 177 22.80 -6.97 6.64
CA VAL A 177 21.52 -6.35 6.29
C VAL A 177 20.63 -6.26 7.53
N GLU A 178 20.26 -5.03 7.91
CA GLU A 178 19.26 -4.82 8.96
C GLU A 178 17.85 -4.99 8.40
N THR A 179 17.02 -5.70 9.15
CA THR A 179 15.59 -5.89 8.82
C THR A 179 14.69 -5.46 9.97
N SER A 180 13.47 -5.08 9.63
CA SER A 180 12.41 -4.73 10.58
C SER A 180 11.05 -5.25 10.09
N SER A 181 10.01 -5.08 10.90
CA SER A 181 8.65 -5.47 10.52
C SER A 181 8.01 -4.40 9.63
N GLY A 182 7.51 -4.81 8.45
CA GLY A 182 6.70 -3.98 7.58
C GLY A 182 5.19 -4.13 7.85
N MET A 183 4.38 -3.85 6.82
CA MET A 183 2.92 -3.93 6.89
C MET A 183 2.39 -5.37 6.81
N GLY A 184 3.15 -6.30 6.23
CA GLY A 184 2.78 -7.70 6.12
C GLY A 184 1.71 -8.01 5.08
N PHE A 185 1.59 -7.20 4.03
CA PHE A 185 0.77 -7.53 2.86
C PHE A 185 1.37 -8.71 2.08
N ILE A 186 2.70 -8.78 2.01
CA ILE A 186 3.47 -9.86 1.40
C ILE A 186 4.24 -10.59 2.49
N LYS A 187 3.97 -11.90 2.62
CA LYS A 187 4.62 -12.78 3.62
C LYS A 187 5.68 -13.69 3.02
N SER A 188 5.60 -13.93 1.73
CA SER A 188 6.44 -14.90 1.01
C SER A 188 7.67 -14.29 0.34
N ALA A 189 7.83 -12.96 0.40
CA ALA A 189 8.94 -12.26 -0.23
C ALA A 189 9.32 -11.01 0.57
N VAL A 190 10.58 -10.60 0.42
CA VAL A 190 11.12 -9.33 0.87
C VAL A 190 11.29 -8.44 -0.36
N ILE A 191 10.78 -7.20 -0.30
CA ILE A 191 10.96 -6.25 -1.38
C ILE A 191 12.24 -5.47 -1.13
N ASP A 192 13.16 -5.60 -2.06
CA ASP A 192 14.30 -4.73 -2.20
C ASP A 192 14.00 -3.64 -3.24
N GLN A 193 14.66 -2.50 -3.12
CA GLN A 193 14.33 -1.30 -3.88
C GLN A 193 15.60 -0.68 -4.49
N HIS A 194 15.42 0.12 -5.55
CA HIS A 194 16.54 0.82 -6.20
C HIS A 194 17.57 -0.08 -6.91
N PHE A 195 17.11 -1.13 -7.59
CA PHE A 195 17.91 -1.91 -8.54
C PHE A 195 17.87 -1.34 -9.94
#